data_36cfb57b985c81c91f933a330bf6cdb8
#
_entry.id   36cfb57b985c81c91f933a330bf6cdb8
#
_cell.length_a   1.000
_cell.length_b   1.000
_cell.length_c   1.000
_cell.angle_alpha   90.00
_cell.angle_beta   90.00
_cell.angle_gamma   90.00
#
_symmetry.space_group_name_H-M   'P 1'
#
loop_
_entity.id
_entity.type
_entity.pdbx_description
1 polymer ?
#
loop_
_entity_poly.entity_id
_entity_poly.type
_entity_poly.pdbx_seq_one_letter_code
_entity_poly.pdbx_strand_id
1 'polypeptide(L)'
;FPARANINQQRVPWNLRDKAKTALREWFKVRYTKSFFNQVCGNTVTGLSTKYLGNNAAIAPTSGRIIRPASAAADETMTSDTYKFDLRMLNYAKEVAETADPMIRPIDVDGEACYVVYLDPRQITDLQTNAGSGQWLEIMMAIQNGFGKDSDIVTGAIGKYNGMILRKAPDNALPNGVNSTTAAAVSNTRRAVLLGAQAAVAAWSSGGGPSRYSWAEEGFDYGRQGGIGAGTIYGMKKTVYNSVDYGTVVISTYAPDHTTTP
;
A
#
# COMPACT_ATOMS: atom_id res chain seq x y z
N PHE A 1 21.52 -15.67 1.50
CA PHE A 1 22.74 -14.83 1.44
C PHE A 1 23.93 -15.69 1.82
N PRO A 2 24.85 -16.03 0.90
CA PRO A 2 26.11 -16.61 1.28
C PRO A 2 26.95 -15.50 1.95
N ALA A 3 27.04 -15.52 3.26
CA ALA A 3 28.05 -14.74 3.98
C ALA A 3 29.39 -15.42 3.74
N ARG A 4 30.13 -14.98 2.74
CA ARG A 4 31.45 -15.53 2.46
C ARG A 4 32.38 -15.31 3.63
N ALA A 5 32.78 -16.41 4.24
CA ALA A 5 33.98 -16.76 4.97
C ALA A 5 34.68 -15.69 5.87
N ASN A 6 35.37 -16.19 6.85
CA ASN A 6 36.24 -15.51 7.80
C ASN A 6 37.10 -14.39 7.22
N ILE A 7 37.56 -14.49 5.99
CA ILE A 7 38.35 -13.44 5.31
C ILE A 7 37.54 -12.16 5.09
N ASN A 8 36.29 -12.26 4.68
CA ASN A 8 35.44 -11.06 4.49
C ASN A 8 35.08 -10.41 5.81
N GLN A 9 34.87 -11.20 6.87
CA GLN A 9 34.62 -10.68 8.22
C GLN A 9 35.88 -9.97 8.76
N GLN A 10 37.08 -10.45 8.46
CA GLN A 10 38.33 -9.79 8.88
C GLN A 10 38.59 -8.47 8.16
N ARG A 11 38.05 -8.28 6.95
CA ARG A 11 38.22 -7.06 6.15
C ARG A 11 37.26 -5.94 6.48
N VAL A 12 36.18 -6.20 7.24
CA VAL A 12 35.15 -5.22 7.58
C VAL A 12 35.03 -5.08 9.08
N PRO A 13 34.87 -3.85 9.60
CA PRO A 13 34.81 -3.59 11.04
C PRO A 13 33.45 -3.97 11.67
N TRP A 14 32.46 -4.36 10.88
CA TRP A 14 31.11 -4.71 11.35
C TRP A 14 30.83 -6.20 11.18
N ASN A 15 29.91 -6.71 12.01
CA ASN A 15 29.46 -8.09 11.96
C ASN A 15 28.55 -8.31 10.76
N LEU A 16 28.99 -9.14 9.81
CA LEU A 16 28.22 -9.46 8.60
C LEU A 16 26.92 -10.21 8.90
N ARG A 17 26.89 -11.02 9.97
CA ARG A 17 25.70 -11.74 10.42
C ARG A 17 24.58 -10.77 10.86
N ASP A 18 24.93 -9.73 11.61
CA ASP A 18 23.96 -8.74 12.08
C ASP A 18 23.44 -7.87 10.94
N LYS A 19 24.31 -7.56 9.98
CA LYS A 19 23.88 -6.88 8.73
C LYS A 19 22.93 -7.74 7.90
N ALA A 20 23.20 -9.04 7.79
CA ALA A 20 22.31 -9.97 7.09
C ALA A 20 20.92 -10.08 7.77
N LYS A 21 20.87 -10.12 9.10
CA LYS A 21 19.60 -10.08 9.86
C LYS A 21 18.79 -8.81 9.56
N THR A 22 19.45 -7.66 9.57
CA THR A 22 18.81 -6.37 9.26
C THR A 22 18.29 -6.36 7.83
N ALA A 23 19.08 -6.81 6.85
CA ALA A 23 18.67 -6.87 5.45
C ALA A 23 17.47 -7.81 5.23
N LEU A 24 17.44 -8.97 5.89
CA LEU A 24 16.31 -9.90 5.83
C LEU A 24 15.04 -9.29 6.44
N ARG A 25 15.16 -8.56 7.57
CA ARG A 25 14.02 -7.87 8.19
C ARG A 25 13.42 -6.82 7.24
N GLU A 26 14.25 -5.98 6.63
CA GLU A 26 13.79 -4.99 5.66
C GLU A 26 13.17 -5.64 4.43
N TRP A 27 13.74 -6.75 3.94
CA TRP A 27 13.17 -7.50 2.82
C TRP A 27 11.77 -8.04 3.14
N PHE A 28 11.57 -8.63 4.33
CA PHE A 28 10.25 -9.11 4.75
C PHE A 28 9.25 -7.96 4.88
N LYS A 29 9.66 -6.82 5.48
CA LYS A 29 8.82 -5.63 5.61
C LYS A 29 8.30 -5.18 4.24
N VAL A 30 9.19 -4.96 3.28
CA VAL A 30 8.81 -4.54 1.91
C VAL A 30 7.92 -5.58 1.25
N ARG A 31 8.20 -6.86 1.42
CA ARG A 31 7.39 -7.94 0.85
C ARG A 31 5.97 -7.95 1.40
N TYR A 32 5.80 -7.84 2.72
CA TYR A 32 4.48 -7.80 3.35
C TYR A 32 3.69 -6.57 2.93
N THR A 33 4.33 -5.41 2.92
CA THR A 33 3.72 -4.16 2.49
C THR A 33 3.21 -4.27 1.05
N LYS A 34 4.04 -4.75 0.13
CA LYS A 34 3.63 -4.95 -1.27
C LYS A 34 2.54 -6.00 -1.41
N SER A 35 2.60 -7.11 -0.67
CA SER A 35 1.55 -8.12 -0.66
C SER A 35 0.21 -7.52 -0.21
N PHE A 36 0.22 -6.74 0.87
CA PHE A 36 -0.97 -6.08 1.40
C PHE A 36 -1.61 -5.13 0.38
N PHE A 37 -0.84 -4.18 -0.14
CA PHE A 37 -1.39 -3.21 -1.08
C PHE A 37 -1.83 -3.81 -2.42
N ASN A 38 -1.14 -4.83 -2.91
CA ASN A 38 -1.60 -5.55 -4.10
C ASN A 38 -2.95 -6.24 -3.88
N GLN A 39 -3.20 -6.77 -2.68
CA GLN A 39 -4.49 -7.38 -2.32
C GLN A 39 -5.60 -6.33 -2.19
N VAL A 40 -5.41 -5.30 -1.37
CA VAL A 40 -6.46 -4.32 -1.07
C VAL A 40 -6.80 -3.44 -2.27
N CYS A 41 -5.81 -3.12 -3.12
CA CYS A 41 -6.04 -2.39 -4.37
C CYS A 41 -6.54 -3.28 -5.52
N GLY A 42 -6.64 -4.60 -5.31
CA GLY A 42 -7.09 -5.53 -6.32
C GLY A 42 -6.21 -5.55 -7.57
N ASN A 43 -4.89 -5.68 -7.38
CA ASN A 43 -3.94 -5.73 -8.49
C ASN A 43 -3.96 -7.10 -9.16
N THR A 44 -4.63 -7.21 -10.29
CA THR A 44 -4.73 -8.43 -11.10
C THR A 44 -3.71 -8.52 -12.23
N VAL A 45 -2.70 -7.66 -12.22
CA VAL A 45 -1.64 -7.66 -13.25
C VAL A 45 -0.95 -9.02 -13.30
N THR A 46 -0.87 -9.59 -14.50
CA THR A 46 -0.23 -10.88 -14.74
C THR A 46 1.26 -10.82 -14.41
N GLY A 47 1.76 -11.80 -13.66
CA GLY A 47 3.17 -11.91 -13.26
C GLY A 47 3.56 -11.14 -12.00
N LEU A 48 2.96 -9.99 -11.69
CA LEU A 48 3.20 -9.27 -10.43
C LEU A 48 2.48 -9.90 -9.26
N SER A 49 1.28 -10.41 -9.49
CA SER A 49 0.51 -11.13 -8.47
C SER A 49 1.26 -12.35 -7.94
N THR A 50 1.84 -13.17 -8.79
CA THR A 50 2.58 -14.37 -8.40
C THR A 50 3.83 -14.04 -7.57
N LYS A 51 4.51 -12.94 -7.85
CA LYS A 51 5.72 -12.53 -7.13
C LYS A 51 5.46 -12.18 -5.66
N TYR A 52 4.33 -11.54 -5.36
CA TYR A 52 4.03 -11.05 -4.01
C TYR A 52 2.88 -11.79 -3.33
N LEU A 53 1.96 -12.35 -4.07
CA LEU A 53 0.71 -12.92 -3.56
C LEU A 53 0.74 -14.45 -3.45
N GLY A 54 1.68 -15.12 -4.13
CA GLY A 54 1.77 -16.57 -4.16
C GLY A 54 0.48 -17.18 -4.72
N ASN A 55 -0.10 -18.13 -3.98
CA ASN A 55 -1.34 -18.82 -4.38
C ASN A 55 -2.62 -18.00 -4.09
N ASN A 56 -2.50 -16.83 -3.42
CA ASN A 56 -3.64 -15.96 -3.12
C ASN A 56 -3.76 -14.88 -4.19
N ALA A 57 -4.37 -15.20 -5.32
CA ALA A 57 -4.59 -14.21 -6.38
C ALA A 57 -5.40 -13.01 -5.86
N ALA A 58 -5.02 -11.81 -6.30
CA ALA A 58 -5.80 -10.62 -6.03
C ALA A 58 -7.11 -10.65 -6.81
N ILE A 59 -8.16 -10.15 -6.18
CA ILE A 59 -9.48 -10.00 -6.79
C ILE A 59 -9.64 -8.54 -7.20
N ALA A 60 -10.06 -8.27 -8.43
CA ALA A 60 -10.34 -6.92 -8.91
C ALA A 60 -11.32 -6.20 -7.97
N PRO A 61 -11.24 -4.87 -7.84
CA PRO A 61 -12.23 -4.13 -7.08
C PRO A 61 -13.61 -4.32 -7.69
N THR A 62 -14.61 -4.48 -6.83
CA THR A 62 -16.00 -4.57 -7.27
C THR A 62 -16.43 -3.25 -7.93
N SER A 63 -17.33 -3.31 -8.90
CA SER A 63 -17.73 -2.17 -9.71
C SER A 63 -18.19 -0.95 -8.88
N GLY A 64 -18.88 -1.10 -7.78
CA GLY A 64 -19.23 -0.02 -6.85
C GLY A 64 -18.13 0.38 -5.85
N ARG A 65 -16.94 -0.23 -5.92
CA ARG A 65 -15.82 -0.01 -4.98
C ARG A 65 -14.56 0.53 -5.66
N ILE A 66 -14.69 0.98 -6.88
CA ILE A 66 -13.62 1.67 -7.61
C ILE A 66 -14.15 3.02 -8.12
N ILE A 67 -13.39 4.06 -7.84
CA ILE A 67 -13.72 5.44 -8.24
C ILE A 67 -12.66 5.90 -9.24
N ARG A 68 -13.12 6.53 -10.30
CA ARG A 68 -12.29 7.15 -11.33
C ARG A 68 -12.74 8.58 -11.60
N PRO A 69 -11.81 9.53 -11.81
CA PRO A 69 -12.17 10.90 -12.15
C PRO A 69 -12.95 10.96 -13.47
N ALA A 70 -13.81 11.96 -13.60
CA ALA A 70 -14.59 12.25 -14.81
C ALA A 70 -15.32 11.02 -15.38
N SER A 71 -15.76 10.08 -14.53
CA SER A 71 -16.47 8.85 -14.93
C SER A 71 -15.70 7.99 -15.95
N ALA A 72 -14.36 7.99 -15.89
CA ALA A 72 -13.55 7.15 -16.76
C ALA A 72 -13.96 5.68 -16.65
N ALA A 73 -14.19 5.01 -17.76
CA ALA A 73 -14.68 3.63 -17.79
C ALA A 73 -13.62 2.62 -17.30
N ALA A 74 -12.35 2.88 -17.60
CA ALA A 74 -11.24 1.98 -17.30
C ALA A 74 -9.95 2.77 -16.97
N ASP A 75 -8.96 2.09 -16.35
CA ASP A 75 -7.72 2.73 -15.96
C ASP A 75 -6.89 3.17 -17.20
N GLU A 76 -6.97 2.43 -18.30
CA GLU A 76 -6.29 2.73 -19.57
C GLU A 76 -6.86 3.96 -20.32
N THR A 77 -8.07 4.36 -20.00
CA THR A 77 -8.68 5.55 -20.65
C THR A 77 -8.24 6.87 -20.02
N MET A 78 -7.61 6.80 -18.84
CA MET A 78 -7.11 7.99 -18.14
C MET A 78 -5.73 8.39 -18.67
N THR A 79 -5.70 9.30 -19.65
CA THR A 79 -4.47 9.69 -20.36
C THR A 79 -4.13 11.18 -20.27
N SER A 80 -4.92 11.96 -19.54
CA SER A 80 -4.74 13.41 -19.45
C SER A 80 -4.88 13.94 -18.01
N ASP A 81 -4.49 15.19 -17.83
CA ASP A 81 -4.52 15.89 -16.55
C ASP A 81 -5.93 16.03 -15.94
N THR A 82 -6.98 15.92 -16.76
CA THR A 82 -8.37 15.90 -16.30
C THR A 82 -8.64 14.75 -15.32
N TYR A 83 -7.84 13.68 -15.37
CA TYR A 83 -7.97 12.50 -14.52
C TYR A 83 -6.99 12.48 -13.35
N LYS A 84 -6.31 13.60 -13.05
CA LYS A 84 -5.43 13.72 -11.89
C LYS A 84 -6.21 13.60 -10.56
N PHE A 85 -5.46 13.32 -9.51
CA PHE A 85 -6.01 13.22 -8.16
C PHE A 85 -6.47 14.59 -7.66
N ASP A 86 -7.69 14.65 -7.16
CA ASP A 86 -8.38 15.85 -6.69
C ASP A 86 -9.06 15.57 -5.33
N LEU A 87 -9.27 16.61 -4.54
CA LEU A 87 -9.97 16.53 -3.25
C LEU A 87 -11.39 15.95 -3.37
N ARG A 88 -12.06 16.17 -4.50
CA ARG A 88 -13.38 15.58 -4.78
C ARG A 88 -13.36 14.06 -4.76
N MET A 89 -12.25 13.43 -5.16
CA MET A 89 -12.12 11.98 -5.15
C MET A 89 -12.17 11.43 -3.74
N LEU A 90 -11.63 12.17 -2.75
CA LEU A 90 -11.71 11.78 -1.34
C LEU A 90 -13.15 11.85 -0.84
N ASN A 91 -13.89 12.92 -1.18
CA ASN A 91 -15.30 13.06 -0.80
C ASN A 91 -16.16 11.95 -1.41
N TYR A 92 -15.97 11.62 -2.68
CA TYR A 92 -16.66 10.52 -3.33
C TYR A 92 -16.30 9.16 -2.70
N ALA A 93 -15.04 8.96 -2.32
CA ALA A 93 -14.63 7.72 -1.66
C ALA A 93 -15.30 7.56 -0.30
N LYS A 94 -15.44 8.65 0.45
CA LYS A 94 -16.18 8.65 1.71
C LYS A 94 -17.67 8.40 1.50
N GLU A 95 -18.30 9.09 0.56
CA GLU A 95 -19.69 8.87 0.19
C GLU A 95 -19.95 7.40 -0.16
N VAL A 96 -19.14 6.82 -1.03
CA VAL A 96 -19.24 5.39 -1.37
C VAL A 96 -19.05 4.50 -0.15
N ALA A 97 -18.13 4.84 0.76
CA ALA A 97 -17.91 4.05 1.96
C ALA A 97 -19.12 4.04 2.90
N GLU A 98 -19.84 5.17 3.00
CA GLU A 98 -20.96 5.35 3.91
C GLU A 98 -22.30 4.89 3.31
N THR A 99 -22.48 5.02 1.98
CA THR A 99 -23.78 4.73 1.32
C THR A 99 -23.87 3.34 0.72
N ALA A 100 -22.76 2.66 0.54
CA ALA A 100 -22.75 1.34 -0.12
C ALA A 100 -23.28 0.22 0.78
N ASP A 101 -23.83 -0.81 0.17
CA ASP A 101 -24.25 -2.05 0.84
C ASP A 101 -23.28 -3.20 0.48
N PRO A 102 -22.60 -3.80 1.47
CA PRO A 102 -22.52 -3.42 2.88
C PRO A 102 -21.75 -2.12 3.12
N MET A 103 -22.19 -1.32 4.10
CA MET A 103 -21.49 -0.10 4.51
C MET A 103 -20.09 -0.43 5.04
N ILE A 104 -19.09 0.34 4.64
CA ILE A 104 -17.73 0.20 5.16
C ILE A 104 -17.68 0.81 6.56
N ARG A 105 -17.33 0.00 7.55
CA ARG A 105 -17.22 0.48 8.94
C ARG A 105 -15.96 1.32 9.10
N PRO A 106 -16.07 2.53 9.69
CA PRO A 106 -14.90 3.30 10.06
C PRO A 106 -14.12 2.60 11.18
N ILE A 107 -12.88 2.99 11.37
CA ILE A 107 -12.07 2.64 12.53
C ILE A 107 -12.17 3.75 13.57
N ASP A 108 -12.14 3.38 14.85
CA ASP A 108 -12.05 4.34 15.94
C ASP A 108 -10.58 4.73 16.16
N VAL A 109 -10.31 6.01 16.07
CA VAL A 109 -9.00 6.60 16.37
C VAL A 109 -9.23 7.77 17.31
N ASP A 110 -8.78 7.62 18.55
CA ASP A 110 -8.94 8.63 19.62
C ASP A 110 -10.39 9.04 19.91
N GLY A 111 -11.33 8.11 19.78
CA GLY A 111 -12.77 8.35 19.99
C GLY A 111 -13.49 8.96 18.78
N GLU A 112 -12.80 9.13 17.66
CA GLU A 112 -13.40 9.60 16.41
C GLU A 112 -13.46 8.48 15.36
N ALA A 113 -14.61 8.36 14.71
CA ALA A 113 -14.80 7.43 13.60
C ALA A 113 -14.10 7.95 12.34
N CYS A 114 -13.04 7.28 11.90
CA CYS A 114 -12.20 7.72 10.80
C CYS A 114 -11.97 6.59 9.78
N TYR A 115 -11.69 6.98 8.54
CA TYR A 115 -11.13 6.09 7.52
C TYR A 115 -9.66 6.41 7.29
N VAL A 116 -8.88 5.43 6.83
CA VAL A 116 -7.47 5.66 6.45
C VAL A 116 -7.34 5.58 4.95
N VAL A 117 -6.77 6.61 4.35
CA VAL A 117 -6.50 6.66 2.91
C VAL A 117 -5.01 6.63 2.67
N TYR A 118 -4.55 5.66 1.89
CA TYR A 118 -3.16 5.59 1.44
C TYR A 118 -3.04 6.13 0.02
N LEU A 119 -2.13 7.09 -0.15
CA LEU A 119 -1.87 7.79 -1.40
C LEU A 119 -0.46 7.47 -1.91
N ASP A 120 -0.32 7.40 -3.23
CA ASP A 120 0.98 7.35 -3.90
C ASP A 120 1.67 8.73 -3.86
N PRO A 121 3.00 8.80 -3.78
CA PRO A 121 3.73 10.07 -3.83
C PRO A 121 3.35 10.98 -5.01
N ARG A 122 3.07 10.41 -6.18
CA ARG A 122 2.66 11.16 -7.37
C ARG A 122 1.27 11.78 -7.19
N GLN A 123 0.32 11.03 -6.62
CA GLN A 123 -1.02 11.55 -6.30
C GLN A 123 -0.97 12.65 -5.24
N ILE A 124 -0.04 12.56 -4.29
CA ILE A 124 0.19 13.61 -3.30
C ILE A 124 0.71 14.87 -3.99
N THR A 125 1.66 14.74 -4.90
CA THR A 125 2.19 15.86 -5.69
C THR A 125 1.08 16.51 -6.52
N ASP A 126 0.24 15.72 -7.20
CA ASP A 126 -0.90 16.22 -7.96
C ASP A 126 -1.88 16.99 -7.06
N LEU A 127 -2.17 16.47 -5.85
CA LEU A 127 -3.04 17.13 -4.89
C LEU A 127 -2.44 18.46 -4.41
N GLN A 128 -1.13 18.52 -4.18
CA GLN A 128 -0.42 19.71 -3.71
C GLN A 128 -0.25 20.77 -4.79
N THR A 129 -0.07 20.36 -6.03
CA THR A 129 0.13 21.26 -7.18
C THR A 129 -1.17 21.68 -7.84
N ASN A 130 -2.29 21.08 -7.46
CA ASN A 130 -3.59 21.49 -7.99
C ASN A 130 -3.92 22.91 -7.52
N ALA A 131 -3.75 23.88 -8.43
CA ALA A 131 -3.98 25.30 -8.20
C ALA A 131 -5.47 25.70 -8.20
N GLY A 132 -6.40 24.73 -8.29
CA GLY A 132 -7.83 24.99 -8.13
C GLY A 132 -8.09 25.66 -6.78
N SER A 133 -8.85 26.73 -6.78
CA SER A 133 -9.15 27.53 -5.58
C SER A 133 -9.63 26.63 -4.44
N GLY A 134 -8.87 26.64 -3.36
CA GLY A 134 -9.31 26.13 -2.05
C GLY A 134 -8.85 24.73 -1.69
N GLN A 135 -8.38 23.89 -2.60
CA GLN A 135 -8.26 22.46 -2.32
C GLN A 135 -7.17 22.08 -1.29
N TRP A 136 -5.91 22.34 -1.59
CA TRP A 136 -4.82 22.01 -0.67
C TRP A 136 -4.76 22.95 0.53
N LEU A 137 -5.08 24.22 0.28
CA LEU A 137 -5.08 25.25 1.32
C LEU A 137 -6.12 24.95 2.41
N GLU A 138 -7.28 24.40 2.06
CA GLU A 138 -8.30 23.98 3.02
C GLU A 138 -7.82 22.84 3.91
N ILE A 139 -7.11 21.85 3.37
CA ILE A 139 -6.50 20.78 4.16
C ILE A 139 -5.48 21.36 5.14
N MET A 140 -4.61 22.24 4.68
CA MET A 140 -3.58 22.86 5.53
C MET A 140 -4.19 23.73 6.63
N MET A 141 -5.23 24.48 6.32
CA MET A 141 -5.95 25.27 7.32
C MET A 141 -6.69 24.38 8.34
N ALA A 142 -7.29 23.29 7.90
CA ALA A 142 -7.93 22.32 8.79
C ALA A 142 -6.92 21.65 9.73
N ILE A 143 -5.71 21.36 9.25
CA ILE A 143 -4.62 20.83 10.07
C ILE A 143 -4.15 21.88 11.10
N GLN A 144 -3.99 23.14 10.71
CA GLN A 144 -3.57 24.20 11.62
C GLN A 144 -4.61 24.50 12.71
N ASN A 145 -5.87 24.43 12.38
CA ASN A 145 -6.96 24.78 13.29
C ASN A 145 -7.44 23.62 14.17
N GLY A 146 -7.17 22.37 13.79
CA GLY A 146 -7.74 21.19 14.42
C GLY A 146 -6.81 20.38 15.31
N PHE A 147 -5.49 20.57 15.23
CA PHE A 147 -4.53 19.75 15.97
C PHE A 147 -3.54 20.62 16.74
N GLY A 148 -3.66 20.59 18.09
CA GLY A 148 -2.59 21.05 18.97
C GLY A 148 -1.29 20.30 18.66
N LYS A 149 -0.16 20.92 19.00
CA LYS A 149 1.22 20.48 18.70
C LYS A 149 1.61 19.06 19.17
N ASP A 150 0.76 18.39 19.95
CA ASP A 150 1.07 17.14 20.66
C ASP A 150 0.33 15.91 20.12
N SER A 151 -0.28 15.97 18.94
CA SER A 151 -0.94 14.82 18.37
C SER A 151 0.06 13.91 17.65
N ASP A 152 0.33 12.73 18.21
CA ASP A 152 1.12 11.64 17.62
C ASP A 152 0.59 11.15 16.25
N ILE A 153 -0.60 11.58 15.87
CA ILE A 153 -1.26 11.28 14.59
C ILE A 153 -0.57 11.99 13.41
N VAL A 154 0.18 13.06 13.68
CA VAL A 154 0.87 13.86 12.66
C VAL A 154 2.13 13.16 12.12
N THR A 155 2.68 12.18 12.84
CA THR A 155 3.88 11.47 12.43
C THR A 155 3.59 10.51 11.27
N GLY A 156 3.82 10.96 10.04
CA GLY A 156 3.63 10.20 8.80
C GLY A 156 2.23 10.33 8.16
N ALA A 157 1.31 11.08 8.76
CA ALA A 157 0.09 11.50 8.10
C ALA A 157 0.34 12.78 7.29
N ILE A 158 -0.26 12.87 6.10
CA ILE A 158 -0.25 14.10 5.30
C ILE A 158 -1.23 15.09 5.90
N GLY A 159 -2.28 14.59 6.53
CA GLY A 159 -3.32 15.37 7.20
C GLY A 159 -4.57 14.55 7.47
N LYS A 160 -5.51 15.17 8.16
CA LYS A 160 -6.88 14.66 8.34
C LYS A 160 -7.83 15.56 7.56
N TYR A 161 -8.64 14.96 6.73
CA TYR A 161 -9.65 15.67 5.94
C TYR A 161 -10.98 14.92 6.01
N ASN A 162 -12.04 15.61 6.39
CA ASN A 162 -13.41 15.08 6.42
C ASN A 162 -13.55 13.68 7.08
N GLY A 163 -12.91 13.45 8.25
CA GLY A 163 -12.92 12.15 8.92
C GLY A 163 -12.05 11.08 8.24
N MET A 164 -11.19 11.47 7.31
CA MET A 164 -10.23 10.58 6.67
C MET A 164 -8.81 10.98 7.06
N ILE A 165 -7.99 10.01 7.44
CA ILE A 165 -6.56 10.18 7.72
C ILE A 165 -5.78 9.87 6.45
N LEU A 166 -5.14 10.89 5.87
CA LEU A 166 -4.35 10.76 4.65
C LEU A 166 -2.93 10.32 5.00
N ARG A 167 -2.47 9.23 4.43
CA ARG A 167 -1.12 8.69 4.63
C ARG A 167 -0.42 8.43 3.30
N LYS A 168 0.87 8.71 3.28
CA LYS A 168 1.72 8.27 2.18
C LYS A 168 1.93 6.75 2.27
N ALA A 169 1.79 6.05 1.16
CA ALA A 169 2.09 4.63 1.12
C ALA A 169 3.60 4.39 1.29
N PRO A 170 4.00 3.47 2.17
CA PRO A 170 5.40 3.13 2.35
C PRO A 170 5.96 2.35 1.15
N ASP A 171 7.26 2.44 0.92
CA ASP A 171 8.03 1.60 0.01
C ASP A 171 7.53 1.58 -1.45
N ASN A 172 6.84 2.64 -1.89
CA ASN A 172 6.19 2.71 -3.21
C ASN A 172 5.36 1.43 -3.50
N ALA A 173 4.54 1.06 -2.52
CA ALA A 173 3.85 -0.23 -2.52
C ALA A 173 2.49 -0.21 -3.22
N LEU A 174 1.94 0.97 -3.52
CA LEU A 174 0.69 1.08 -4.27
C LEU A 174 0.88 0.66 -5.73
N PRO A 175 0.00 -0.19 -6.25
CA PRO A 175 0.11 -0.66 -7.61
C PRO A 175 -0.34 0.38 -8.64
N ASN A 176 0.07 0.16 -9.87
CA ASN A 176 -0.48 0.85 -11.02
C ASN A 176 -1.93 0.45 -11.26
N GLY A 177 -2.62 1.21 -12.10
CA GLY A 177 -3.88 0.77 -12.69
C GLY A 177 -3.71 -0.52 -13.50
N VAL A 178 -4.79 -1.17 -13.78
CA VAL A 178 -4.81 -2.44 -14.52
C VAL A 178 -5.67 -2.26 -15.78
N ASN A 179 -5.10 -2.62 -16.91
CA ASN A 179 -5.82 -2.63 -18.18
C ASN A 179 -6.93 -3.68 -18.15
N SER A 180 -8.13 -3.28 -18.48
CA SER A 180 -9.34 -4.11 -18.39
C SER A 180 -9.34 -5.29 -19.36
N THR A 181 -8.64 -5.16 -20.48
CA THR A 181 -8.61 -6.17 -21.55
C THR A 181 -7.39 -7.08 -21.43
N THR A 182 -6.20 -6.50 -21.22
CA THR A 182 -4.94 -7.26 -21.28
C THR A 182 -4.41 -7.68 -19.91
N ALA A 183 -5.02 -7.20 -18.82
CA ALA A 183 -4.52 -7.33 -17.45
C ALA A 183 -3.05 -6.87 -17.28
N ALA A 184 -2.61 -5.96 -18.15
CA ALA A 184 -1.30 -5.34 -18.05
C ALA A 184 -1.33 -4.12 -17.11
N ALA A 185 -0.18 -3.76 -16.55
CA ALA A 185 -0.07 -2.56 -15.74
C ALA A 185 -0.15 -1.30 -16.62
N VAL A 186 -0.96 -0.32 -16.22
CA VAL A 186 -1.05 0.99 -16.87
C VAL A 186 -0.07 1.94 -16.16
N SER A 187 1.04 2.26 -16.80
CA SER A 187 2.20 2.92 -16.16
C SER A 187 1.90 4.31 -15.60
N ASN A 188 1.01 5.07 -16.24
CA ASN A 188 0.68 6.45 -15.87
C ASN A 188 -0.53 6.55 -14.94
N THR A 189 -0.96 5.46 -14.34
CA THR A 189 -2.05 5.45 -13.36
C THR A 189 -1.59 4.89 -12.04
N ARG A 190 -2.17 5.37 -10.94
CA ARG A 190 -1.92 4.87 -9.60
C ARG A 190 -3.24 4.61 -8.89
N ARG A 191 -3.26 3.57 -8.07
CA ARG A 191 -4.41 3.20 -7.27
C ARG A 191 -4.18 3.58 -5.82
N ALA A 192 -4.79 4.66 -5.35
CA ALA A 192 -4.97 4.93 -3.94
C ALA A 192 -6.06 4.03 -3.35
N VAL A 193 -6.06 3.85 -2.04
CA VAL A 193 -7.06 3.02 -1.37
C VAL A 193 -7.54 3.65 -0.07
N LEU A 194 -8.85 3.71 0.11
CA LEU A 194 -9.50 4.00 1.37
C LEU A 194 -9.76 2.67 2.08
N LEU A 195 -9.35 2.60 3.33
CA LEU A 195 -9.48 1.43 4.19
C LEU A 195 -10.38 1.76 5.38
N GLY A 196 -11.36 0.91 5.58
CA GLY A 196 -12.14 0.84 6.80
C GLY A 196 -11.74 -0.33 7.69
N ALA A 197 -12.56 -0.65 8.67
CA ALA A 197 -12.35 -1.80 9.52
C ALA A 197 -12.45 -3.10 8.73
N GLN A 198 -11.60 -4.08 9.07
CA GLN A 198 -11.59 -5.41 8.47
C GLN A 198 -11.34 -5.42 6.94
N ALA A 199 -10.58 -4.48 6.43
CA ALA A 199 -10.29 -4.37 5.00
C ALA A 199 -9.54 -5.57 4.41
N ALA A 200 -8.70 -6.22 5.20
CA ALA A 200 -7.96 -7.41 4.79
C ALA A 200 -7.69 -8.34 5.98
N VAL A 201 -7.47 -9.59 5.68
CA VAL A 201 -7.08 -10.63 6.64
C VAL A 201 -5.68 -11.10 6.32
N ALA A 202 -4.85 -11.24 7.35
CA ALA A 202 -3.53 -11.84 7.26
C ALA A 202 -3.46 -13.04 8.20
N ALA A 203 -2.99 -14.15 7.69
CA ALA A 203 -2.78 -15.38 8.43
C ALA A 203 -1.32 -15.83 8.33
N TRP A 204 -0.79 -16.36 9.42
CA TRP A 204 0.55 -16.94 9.49
C TRP A 204 0.46 -18.35 10.03
N SER A 205 1.30 -19.22 9.49
CA SER A 205 1.53 -20.55 10.02
C SER A 205 2.90 -20.60 10.72
N SER A 206 2.94 -21.26 11.86
CA SER A 206 4.18 -21.60 12.52
C SER A 206 4.76 -22.87 11.88
N GLY A 207 5.58 -22.81 10.88
CA GLY A 207 6.14 -23.96 10.14
C GLY A 207 6.79 -25.06 11.01
N GLY A 208 6.05 -25.56 12.02
CA GLY A 208 6.50 -26.59 12.96
C GLY A 208 7.12 -26.09 14.26
N GLY A 209 7.12 -24.76 14.51
CA GLY A 209 7.65 -24.17 15.75
C GLY A 209 6.76 -23.04 16.30
N PRO A 210 7.01 -22.54 17.50
CA PRO A 210 6.19 -21.50 18.14
C PRO A 210 6.34 -20.11 17.51
N SER A 211 7.28 -19.94 16.59
CA SER A 211 7.59 -18.65 15.95
C SER A 211 6.97 -18.54 14.56
N ARG A 212 6.51 -17.34 14.19
CA ARG A 212 6.05 -17.02 12.83
C ARG A 212 7.17 -17.10 11.79
N TYR A 213 8.42 -17.07 12.23
CA TYR A 213 9.59 -17.11 11.37
C TYR A 213 10.43 -18.33 11.75
N SER A 214 10.86 -19.06 10.74
CA SER A 214 11.93 -20.04 10.87
C SER A 214 13.26 -19.35 10.61
N TRP A 215 14.28 -19.72 11.37
CA TRP A 215 15.63 -19.25 11.23
C TRP A 215 16.56 -20.45 11.06
N ALA A 216 17.37 -20.44 10.02
CA ALA A 216 18.37 -21.48 9.78
C ALA A 216 19.71 -20.82 9.50
N GLU A 217 20.75 -21.36 10.14
CA GLU A 217 22.15 -21.02 9.85
C GLU A 217 22.86 -22.30 9.46
N GLU A 218 23.57 -22.29 8.35
CA GLU A 218 24.29 -23.45 7.82
C GLU A 218 25.70 -23.05 7.41
N GLY A 219 26.66 -23.90 7.75
CA GLY A 219 28.04 -23.78 7.31
C GLY A 219 28.27 -24.59 6.05
N PHE A 220 28.78 -23.96 5.01
CA PHE A 220 29.17 -24.59 3.76
C PHE A 220 30.70 -24.62 3.64
N ASP A 221 31.21 -25.52 2.80
CA ASP A 221 32.61 -25.60 2.49
C ASP A 221 33.51 -25.72 3.74
N TYR A 222 33.24 -26.79 4.54
CA TYR A 222 33.96 -27.07 5.81
C TYR A 222 33.94 -25.89 6.81
N GLY A 223 32.86 -25.13 6.84
CA GLY A 223 32.70 -23.97 7.74
C GLY A 223 33.33 -22.67 7.22
N ARG A 224 33.88 -22.67 6.00
CA ARG A 224 34.42 -21.45 5.38
C ARG A 224 33.39 -20.46 4.93
N GLN A 225 32.16 -20.92 4.66
CA GLN A 225 31.05 -20.07 4.23
C GLN A 225 29.87 -20.28 5.18
N GLY A 226 29.35 -19.20 5.73
CA GLY A 226 28.11 -19.22 6.52
C GLY A 226 26.91 -18.80 5.66
N GLY A 227 25.83 -19.57 5.68
CA GLY A 227 24.55 -19.22 5.09
C GLY A 227 23.55 -18.86 6.18
N ILE A 228 22.77 -17.81 5.97
CA ILE A 228 21.68 -17.41 6.85
C ILE A 228 20.39 -17.43 6.04
N GLY A 229 19.41 -18.19 6.50
CA GLY A 229 18.08 -18.31 5.93
C GLY A 229 17.02 -17.91 6.94
N ALA A 230 16.03 -17.16 6.50
CA ALA A 230 14.81 -16.93 7.25
C ALA A 230 13.61 -17.27 6.38
N GLY A 231 12.65 -18.00 6.94
CA GLY A 231 11.44 -18.42 6.24
C GLY A 231 10.19 -18.04 7.03
N THR A 232 9.09 -17.88 6.33
CA THR A 232 7.77 -17.70 6.93
C THR A 232 6.70 -18.22 5.99
N ILE A 233 5.64 -18.76 6.55
CA ILE A 233 4.45 -19.16 5.80
C ILE A 233 3.35 -18.17 6.16
N TYR A 234 2.88 -17.41 5.18
CA TYR A 234 1.81 -16.44 5.39
C TYR A 234 0.88 -16.36 4.18
N GLY A 235 -0.33 -15.92 4.43
CA GLY A 235 -1.31 -15.57 3.42
C GLY A 235 -1.97 -14.25 3.77
N MET A 236 -2.22 -13.42 2.77
CA MET A 236 -3.00 -12.20 2.89
C MET A 236 -4.10 -12.19 1.84
N LYS A 237 -5.28 -11.73 2.23
CA LYS A 237 -6.39 -11.59 1.29
C LYS A 237 -7.27 -10.41 1.67
N LYS A 238 -7.77 -9.71 0.67
CA LYS A 238 -8.80 -8.68 0.82
C LYS A 238 -10.09 -9.34 1.31
N THR A 239 -10.78 -8.68 2.23
CA THR A 239 -12.08 -9.17 2.72
C THR A 239 -13.16 -8.90 1.70
N VAL A 240 -13.85 -9.96 1.31
CA VAL A 240 -14.99 -9.92 0.37
C VAL A 240 -16.18 -10.59 1.04
N TYR A 241 -17.32 -9.94 1.02
CA TYR A 241 -18.58 -10.48 1.52
C TYR A 241 -19.64 -10.42 0.41
N ASN A 242 -20.33 -11.51 0.15
CA ASN A 242 -21.32 -11.61 -0.90
C ASN A 242 -20.84 -11.05 -2.27
N SER A 243 -19.62 -11.40 -2.64
CA SER A 243 -18.94 -10.93 -3.87
C SER A 243 -18.69 -9.42 -3.95
N VAL A 244 -18.84 -8.68 -2.85
CA VAL A 244 -18.57 -7.24 -2.76
C VAL A 244 -17.39 -7.00 -1.81
N ASP A 245 -16.55 -6.02 -2.12
CA ASP A 245 -15.44 -5.60 -1.26
C ASP A 245 -15.99 -5.03 0.05
N TYR A 246 -15.59 -5.64 1.17
CA TYR A 246 -16.19 -5.33 2.47
C TYR A 246 -15.63 -4.06 3.12
N GLY A 247 -14.34 -3.83 3.05
CA GLY A 247 -13.68 -2.76 3.79
C GLY A 247 -12.75 -1.87 2.96
N THR A 248 -12.85 -1.91 1.62
CA THR A 248 -11.94 -1.16 0.74
C THR A 248 -12.69 -0.40 -0.35
N VAL A 249 -12.25 0.84 -0.62
CA VAL A 249 -12.60 1.61 -1.82
C VAL A 249 -11.31 1.99 -2.52
N VAL A 250 -11.19 1.67 -3.80
CA VAL A 250 -10.03 2.00 -4.62
C VAL A 250 -10.29 3.29 -5.39
N ILE A 251 -9.32 4.19 -5.38
CA ILE A 251 -9.35 5.43 -6.17
C ILE A 251 -8.25 5.32 -7.21
N SER A 252 -8.62 5.12 -8.46
CA SER A 252 -7.67 5.04 -9.57
C SER A 252 -7.61 6.37 -10.30
N THR A 253 -6.41 6.94 -10.44
CA THR A 253 -6.21 8.26 -11.06
C THR A 253 -5.00 8.26 -11.99
N TYR A 254 -5.01 9.17 -12.93
CA TYR A 254 -3.84 9.49 -13.75
C TYR A 254 -2.78 10.14 -12.87
N ALA A 255 -1.60 9.58 -12.85
CA ALA A 255 -0.46 10.07 -12.07
C ALA A 255 0.83 9.80 -12.86
N PRO A 256 1.15 10.66 -13.84
CA PRO A 256 2.33 10.50 -14.68
C PRO A 256 3.61 10.68 -13.89
N ASP A 257 4.73 10.35 -14.51
CA ASP A 257 6.05 10.63 -13.96
C ASP A 257 6.42 12.08 -14.20
N HIS A 258 6.46 12.89 -13.16
CA HIS A 258 6.80 14.30 -13.24
C HIS A 258 8.26 14.58 -13.60
N THR A 259 9.13 13.56 -13.60
CA THR A 259 10.53 13.71 -14.04
C THR A 259 10.67 13.72 -15.56
N THR A 260 9.68 13.18 -16.27
CA THR A 260 9.69 13.09 -17.74
C THR A 260 8.75 14.08 -18.41
N THR A 261 7.86 14.71 -17.66
CA THR A 261 6.88 15.70 -18.14
C THR A 261 6.86 16.86 -17.15
N PRO A 262 7.69 17.90 -17.35
CA PRO A 262 7.65 19.11 -16.52
C PRO A 262 6.37 19.88 -16.73
#